data_7c76b9baa140a9dfc52547b5be1b0b92
#
_entry.id   7c76b9baa140a9dfc52547b5be1b0b92
#
_cell.length_a   1.000
_cell.length_b   1.000
_cell.length_c   1.000
_cell.angle_alpha   90.00
_cell.angle_beta   90.00
_cell.angle_gamma   90.00
#
_symmetry.space_group_name_H-M   'P 1'
#
loop_
_entity.id
_entity.type
_entity.pdbx_description
1 polymer ?
#
loop_
_entity_poly.entity_id
_entity_poly.type
_entity_poly.pdbx_seq_one_letter_code
_entity_poly.pdbx_strand_id
1 'polypeptide(L)'
;MRIIIDDKIPFIREAAAQLGEAVYLSGSDISAADVRDADALIVRTRTRCDEALLQGSRVQMVATATIGYDHIDTAYMQHAGVAWTNCPGCNADSVAQYVQSALILLADAGHVDLAGMTVGIVGVGHVGSSVERMLRRMGCRILRHDPPRQARGEEGFVDLEEIQKHCDVITLHTPLTREGAHPTFHMIDEQFFDALHRRPVLINAARGEVVDEAALKTALKTGKIRTAVIDTWEHEPCVDRELLSAVFLGTPHIAGYSADGKANGTRMALQAVARHFGTSFSAPVLPPALPDDYAYYPQRYSPQHPYAELLRHYDPRRDSDALRAHPEDFERLRGDYPLRREMQANDGI
;
A
#
# COMPACT_ATOMS: atom_id res chain seq x y z
N MET A 1 19.92 -18.32 18.16
CA MET A 1 19.31 -18.21 16.82
C MET A 1 20.11 -17.15 16.05
N ARG A 2 20.53 -17.45 14.82
CA ARG A 2 21.19 -16.51 13.93
C ARG A 2 20.22 -16.03 12.86
N ILE A 3 20.06 -14.72 12.72
CA ILE A 3 19.08 -14.09 11.83
C ILE A 3 19.78 -13.16 10.85
N ILE A 4 19.59 -13.35 9.55
CA ILE A 4 20.00 -12.38 8.52
C ILE A 4 18.87 -11.39 8.30
N ILE A 5 19.19 -10.11 8.31
CA ILE A 5 18.21 -9.03 8.29
C ILE A 5 18.58 -7.99 7.24
N ASP A 6 17.63 -7.61 6.37
CA ASP A 6 17.80 -6.44 5.49
C ASP A 6 18.00 -5.18 6.35
N ASP A 7 19.14 -4.53 6.19
CA ASP A 7 19.63 -3.38 6.99
C ASP A 7 18.74 -2.13 6.85
N LYS A 8 17.88 -2.10 5.83
CA LYS A 8 16.94 -1.00 5.56
C LYS A 8 15.56 -1.23 6.16
N ILE A 9 15.34 -2.30 6.95
CA ILE A 9 14.10 -2.46 7.71
C ILE A 9 14.08 -1.44 8.85
N PRO A 10 13.11 -0.51 8.88
CA PRO A 10 13.08 0.54 9.88
C PRO A 10 12.87 0.00 11.30
N PHE A 11 13.49 0.62 12.30
CA PHE A 11 13.29 0.37 13.74
C PHE A 11 13.59 -1.06 14.20
N ILE A 12 14.34 -1.88 13.41
CA ILE A 12 14.54 -3.30 13.70
C ILE A 12 15.73 -3.58 14.63
N ARG A 13 16.77 -2.73 14.61
CA ARG A 13 18.08 -3.06 15.20
C ARG A 13 18.01 -3.42 16.67
N GLU A 14 17.43 -2.56 17.50
CA GLU A 14 17.35 -2.79 18.95
C GLU A 14 16.39 -3.94 19.29
N ALA A 15 15.28 -4.02 18.53
CA ALA A 15 14.26 -5.03 18.76
C ALA A 15 14.72 -6.44 18.38
N ALA A 16 15.44 -6.60 17.28
CA ALA A 16 15.92 -7.90 16.81
C ALA A 16 16.96 -8.53 17.75
N ALA A 17 17.71 -7.73 18.50
CA ALA A 17 18.68 -8.22 19.48
C ALA A 17 18.07 -9.14 20.56
N GLN A 18 16.75 -9.04 20.82
CA GLN A 18 16.06 -9.94 21.74
C GLN A 18 15.91 -11.38 21.21
N LEU A 19 15.99 -11.56 19.89
CA LEU A 19 15.78 -12.86 19.25
C LEU A 19 17.05 -13.69 19.09
N GLY A 20 18.23 -13.07 19.19
CA GLY A 20 19.51 -13.74 19.05
C GLY A 20 20.56 -12.92 18.31
N GLU A 21 21.47 -13.61 17.61
CA GLU A 21 22.51 -12.98 16.78
C GLU A 21 21.90 -12.42 15.50
N ALA A 22 21.84 -11.09 15.38
CA ALA A 22 21.32 -10.40 14.20
C ALA A 22 22.46 -9.89 13.32
N VAL A 23 22.48 -10.32 12.06
CA VAL A 23 23.46 -9.88 11.03
C VAL A 23 22.71 -9.02 10.02
N TYR A 24 23.17 -7.79 9.83
CA TYR A 24 22.51 -6.80 8.97
C TYR A 24 23.27 -6.65 7.66
N LEU A 25 22.57 -6.87 6.54
CA LEU A 25 23.12 -6.78 5.19
C LEU A 25 22.18 -5.95 4.30
N SER A 26 22.72 -5.34 3.26
CA SER A 26 21.90 -4.72 2.22
C SER A 26 21.01 -5.79 1.58
N GLY A 27 19.72 -5.54 1.47
CA GLY A 27 18.76 -6.53 0.95
C GLY A 27 19.08 -7.01 -0.47
N SER A 28 19.73 -6.19 -1.31
CA SER A 28 20.21 -6.58 -2.64
C SER A 28 21.46 -7.46 -2.61
N ASP A 29 22.21 -7.44 -1.52
CA ASP A 29 23.53 -8.08 -1.41
C ASP A 29 23.48 -9.39 -0.60
N ILE A 30 22.32 -9.74 -0.03
CA ILE A 30 22.12 -11.01 0.67
C ILE A 30 22.31 -12.17 -0.32
N SER A 31 23.28 -13.03 -0.06
CA SER A 31 23.66 -14.15 -0.90
C SER A 31 23.45 -15.50 -0.23
N ALA A 32 23.51 -16.59 -1.01
CA ALA A 32 23.43 -17.96 -0.51
C ALA A 32 24.50 -18.29 0.53
N ALA A 33 25.68 -17.65 0.45
CA ALA A 33 26.75 -17.82 1.44
C ALA A 33 26.37 -17.23 2.80
N ASP A 34 25.69 -16.07 2.81
CA ASP A 34 25.27 -15.38 4.02
C ASP A 34 24.18 -16.15 4.79
N VAL A 35 23.26 -16.79 4.06
CA VAL A 35 22.11 -17.50 4.66
C VAL A 35 22.41 -18.95 5.03
N ARG A 36 23.56 -19.49 4.64
CA ARG A 36 23.91 -20.90 4.82
C ARG A 36 23.71 -21.39 6.25
N ASP A 37 24.22 -20.63 7.23
CA ASP A 37 24.18 -20.98 8.66
C ASP A 37 23.16 -20.15 9.45
N ALA A 38 22.25 -19.46 8.75
CA ALA A 38 21.19 -18.70 9.37
C ALA A 38 19.99 -19.58 9.71
N ASP A 39 19.33 -19.30 10.83
CA ASP A 39 18.10 -19.98 11.24
C ASP A 39 16.86 -19.27 10.66
N ALA A 40 16.93 -17.94 10.54
CA ALA A 40 15.86 -17.12 9.98
C ALA A 40 16.38 -16.00 9.07
N LEU A 41 15.52 -15.54 8.18
CA LEU A 41 15.75 -14.41 7.27
C LEU A 41 14.61 -13.41 7.40
N ILE A 42 14.93 -12.12 7.64
CA ILE A 42 13.94 -11.03 7.65
C ILE A 42 14.29 -10.06 6.54
N VAL A 43 13.40 -9.92 5.56
CA VAL A 43 13.66 -9.20 4.31
C VAL A 43 12.63 -8.11 4.02
N ARG A 44 12.89 -7.37 2.96
CA ARG A 44 11.95 -6.56 2.20
C ARG A 44 12.02 -6.96 0.72
N THR A 45 11.37 -6.19 -0.14
CA THR A 45 11.18 -6.47 -1.57
C THR A 45 12.45 -6.59 -2.42
N ARG A 46 13.63 -6.21 -1.90
CA ARG A 46 14.90 -6.25 -2.67
C ARG A 46 15.63 -7.60 -2.61
N THR A 47 15.25 -8.47 -1.69
CA THR A 47 15.83 -9.81 -1.56
C THR A 47 14.88 -10.82 -2.18
N ARG A 48 15.24 -11.41 -3.30
CA ARG A 48 14.48 -12.51 -3.87
C ARG A 48 14.75 -13.78 -3.05
N CYS A 49 13.69 -14.35 -2.48
CA CYS A 49 13.78 -15.57 -1.66
C CYS A 49 13.25 -16.74 -2.48
N ASP A 50 14.16 -17.46 -3.11
CA ASP A 50 13.91 -18.59 -3.99
C ASP A 50 14.93 -19.72 -3.76
N GLU A 51 14.90 -20.74 -4.60
CA GLU A 51 15.82 -21.87 -4.57
C GLU A 51 17.28 -21.43 -4.64
N ALA A 52 17.60 -20.46 -5.51
CA ALA A 52 18.97 -19.99 -5.68
C ALA A 52 19.57 -19.39 -4.39
N LEU A 53 18.76 -18.71 -3.59
CA LEU A 53 19.17 -18.15 -2.31
C LEU A 53 19.22 -19.19 -1.19
N LEU A 54 18.21 -20.06 -1.10
CA LEU A 54 17.95 -20.83 0.11
C LEU A 54 18.35 -22.31 0.05
N GLN A 55 18.66 -22.83 -1.16
CA GLN A 55 19.06 -24.23 -1.31
C GLN A 55 20.31 -24.56 -0.48
N GLY A 56 20.21 -25.59 0.37
CA GLY A 56 21.31 -26.00 1.24
C GLY A 56 21.58 -25.10 2.44
N SER A 57 20.74 -24.10 2.69
CA SER A 57 20.79 -23.28 3.91
C SER A 57 20.09 -23.99 5.09
N ARG A 58 20.31 -23.47 6.31
CA ARG A 58 19.63 -23.90 7.53
C ARG A 58 18.35 -23.09 7.82
N VAL A 59 17.99 -22.16 6.93
CA VAL A 59 16.84 -21.25 7.14
C VAL A 59 15.55 -22.05 7.27
N GLN A 60 14.86 -21.88 8.39
CA GLN A 60 13.58 -22.50 8.69
C GLN A 60 12.42 -21.51 8.53
N MET A 61 12.71 -20.20 8.62
CA MET A 61 11.69 -19.16 8.57
C MET A 61 12.14 -17.95 7.76
N VAL A 62 11.33 -17.51 6.81
CA VAL A 62 11.48 -16.24 6.08
C VAL A 62 10.32 -15.33 6.43
N ALA A 63 10.60 -14.13 6.96
CA ALA A 63 9.60 -13.10 7.21
C ALA A 63 9.89 -11.88 6.32
N THR A 64 8.91 -11.42 5.54
CA THR A 64 9.06 -10.13 4.87
C THR A 64 8.31 -9.04 5.63
N ALA A 65 9.03 -7.96 5.99
CA ALA A 65 8.48 -6.80 6.71
C ALA A 65 7.63 -5.90 5.79
N THR A 66 6.95 -6.51 4.81
CA THR A 66 6.11 -5.87 3.79
C THR A 66 4.79 -6.62 3.61
N ILE A 67 3.80 -5.99 2.99
CA ILE A 67 2.55 -6.65 2.60
C ILE A 67 2.76 -7.46 1.32
N GLY A 68 3.32 -6.84 0.27
CA GLY A 68 3.65 -7.53 -0.97
C GLY A 68 4.71 -8.59 -0.75
N TYR A 69 4.56 -9.73 -1.40
CA TYR A 69 5.47 -10.88 -1.29
C TYR A 69 5.87 -11.45 -2.66
N ASP A 70 5.80 -10.64 -3.70
CA ASP A 70 6.15 -11.03 -5.08
C ASP A 70 7.62 -11.48 -5.22
N HIS A 71 8.47 -11.11 -4.25
CA HIS A 71 9.87 -11.53 -4.13
C HIS A 71 10.06 -12.88 -3.39
N ILE A 72 8.99 -13.49 -2.89
CA ILE A 72 9.00 -14.79 -2.21
C ILE A 72 8.49 -15.86 -3.17
N ASP A 73 9.32 -16.84 -3.50
CA ASP A 73 8.87 -18.04 -4.22
C ASP A 73 8.12 -18.98 -3.29
N THR A 74 6.82 -18.81 -3.23
CA THR A 74 5.95 -19.56 -2.31
C THR A 74 5.90 -21.06 -2.64
N ALA A 75 6.05 -21.42 -3.93
CA ALA A 75 6.07 -22.82 -4.35
C ALA A 75 7.36 -23.50 -3.86
N TYR A 76 8.51 -22.84 -4.02
CA TYR A 76 9.77 -23.34 -3.46
C TYR A 76 9.69 -23.44 -1.93
N MET A 77 9.20 -22.40 -1.22
CA MET A 77 9.04 -22.46 0.26
C MET A 77 8.25 -23.68 0.71
N GLN A 78 7.14 -23.95 0.06
CA GLN A 78 6.31 -25.11 0.37
C GLN A 78 7.04 -26.43 0.09
N HIS A 79 7.75 -26.53 -1.04
CA HIS A 79 8.51 -27.73 -1.39
C HIS A 79 9.69 -27.98 -0.43
N ALA A 80 10.42 -26.93 -0.07
CA ALA A 80 11.58 -27.00 0.82
C ALA A 80 11.22 -27.12 2.30
N GLY A 81 9.95 -26.99 2.66
CA GLY A 81 9.50 -27.00 4.06
C GLY A 81 9.95 -25.76 4.85
N VAL A 82 10.27 -24.67 4.18
CA VAL A 82 10.64 -23.39 4.80
C VAL A 82 9.36 -22.62 5.11
N ALA A 83 9.13 -22.31 6.38
CA ALA A 83 8.02 -21.45 6.78
C ALA A 83 8.24 -20.02 6.26
N TRP A 84 7.19 -19.35 5.84
CA TRP A 84 7.28 -17.95 5.48
C TRP A 84 6.04 -17.16 5.90
N THR A 85 6.20 -15.84 6.03
CA THR A 85 5.10 -14.92 6.28
C THR A 85 5.39 -13.54 5.72
N ASN A 86 4.32 -12.81 5.42
CA ASN A 86 4.34 -11.37 5.18
C ASN A 86 3.67 -10.63 6.36
N CYS A 87 3.47 -9.31 6.22
CA CYS A 87 2.86 -8.47 7.24
C CYS A 87 1.51 -7.88 6.75
N PRO A 88 0.46 -8.72 6.61
CA PRO A 88 -0.81 -8.26 6.06
C PRO A 88 -1.45 -7.19 6.95
N GLY A 89 -1.84 -6.07 6.34
CA GLY A 89 -2.51 -4.97 7.05
C GLY A 89 -1.59 -4.03 7.83
N CYS A 90 -0.27 -4.23 7.85
CA CYS A 90 0.64 -3.40 8.64
C CYS A 90 0.57 -1.90 8.31
N ASN A 91 0.24 -1.54 7.06
CA ASN A 91 0.13 -0.16 6.59
C ASN A 91 -1.28 0.20 6.06
N ALA A 92 -2.30 -0.57 6.44
CA ALA A 92 -3.65 -0.36 5.94
C ALA A 92 -4.20 1.04 6.27
N ASP A 93 -3.90 1.54 7.47
CA ASP A 93 -4.34 2.86 7.91
C ASP A 93 -3.55 3.99 7.21
N SER A 94 -2.30 3.74 6.80
CA SER A 94 -1.56 4.67 5.91
C SER A 94 -2.27 4.89 4.59
N VAL A 95 -2.72 3.79 3.94
CA VAL A 95 -3.43 3.87 2.66
C VAL A 95 -4.79 4.54 2.86
N ALA A 96 -5.50 4.25 3.95
CA ALA A 96 -6.75 4.93 4.27
C ALA A 96 -6.56 6.45 4.45
N GLN A 97 -5.48 6.88 5.13
CA GLN A 97 -5.12 8.29 5.26
C GLN A 97 -4.79 8.92 3.89
N TYR A 98 -4.08 8.20 3.01
CA TYR A 98 -3.80 8.66 1.65
C TYR A 98 -5.11 8.91 0.86
N VAL A 99 -6.02 7.94 0.87
CA VAL A 99 -7.32 8.05 0.21
C VAL A 99 -8.14 9.20 0.81
N GLN A 100 -8.13 9.36 2.13
CA GLN A 100 -8.82 10.45 2.82
C GLN A 100 -8.31 11.83 2.36
N SER A 101 -6.98 12.03 2.40
CA SER A 101 -6.39 13.29 1.96
C SER A 101 -6.67 13.56 0.48
N ALA A 102 -6.60 12.54 -0.38
CA ALA A 102 -6.91 12.66 -1.80
C ALA A 102 -8.38 13.08 -2.02
N LEU A 103 -9.33 12.52 -1.28
CA LEU A 103 -10.76 12.87 -1.38
C LEU A 103 -11.02 14.32 -0.94
N ILE A 104 -10.38 14.77 0.13
CA ILE A 104 -10.47 16.17 0.58
C ILE A 104 -9.95 17.12 -0.51
N LEU A 105 -8.80 16.82 -1.09
CA LEU A 105 -8.22 17.64 -2.17
C LEU A 105 -9.06 17.62 -3.45
N LEU A 106 -9.67 16.49 -3.78
CA LEU A 106 -10.62 16.37 -4.89
C LEU A 106 -11.87 17.21 -4.66
N ALA A 107 -12.35 17.28 -3.42
CA ALA A 107 -13.49 18.12 -3.07
C ALA A 107 -13.13 19.62 -3.14
N ASP A 108 -11.97 20.02 -2.65
CA ASP A 108 -11.47 21.39 -2.77
C ASP A 108 -11.34 21.84 -4.23
N ALA A 109 -10.99 20.90 -5.11
CA ALA A 109 -10.90 21.15 -6.56
C ALA A 109 -12.27 21.04 -7.28
N GLY A 110 -13.37 20.74 -6.59
CA GLY A 110 -14.70 20.62 -7.17
C GLY A 110 -14.93 19.32 -7.97
N HIS A 111 -14.07 18.32 -7.77
CA HIS A 111 -14.23 17.04 -8.47
C HIS A 111 -15.25 16.11 -7.80
N VAL A 112 -15.43 16.19 -6.48
CA VAL A 112 -16.41 15.42 -5.72
C VAL A 112 -17.10 16.31 -4.68
N ASP A 113 -18.28 15.88 -4.24
CA ASP A 113 -18.93 16.44 -3.05
C ASP A 113 -18.83 15.38 -1.94
N LEU A 114 -18.12 15.70 -0.86
CA LEU A 114 -17.96 14.77 0.26
C LEU A 114 -19.31 14.44 0.94
N ALA A 115 -20.29 15.37 0.87
CA ALA A 115 -21.59 15.17 1.46
C ALA A 115 -22.42 14.15 0.67
N GLY A 116 -22.52 12.93 1.17
CA GLY A 116 -23.39 11.90 0.61
C GLY A 116 -22.90 11.23 -0.68
N MET A 117 -21.63 11.44 -1.09
CA MET A 117 -21.05 10.73 -2.23
C MET A 117 -21.11 9.21 -2.04
N THR A 118 -21.27 8.49 -3.14
CA THR A 118 -21.21 7.03 -3.16
C THR A 118 -19.83 6.57 -3.58
N VAL A 119 -19.15 5.82 -2.73
CA VAL A 119 -17.80 5.28 -2.98
C VAL A 119 -17.87 3.77 -3.17
N GLY A 120 -17.37 3.31 -4.31
CA GLY A 120 -17.15 1.89 -4.59
C GLY A 120 -15.76 1.45 -4.11
N ILE A 121 -15.72 0.48 -3.21
CA ILE A 121 -14.48 -0.15 -2.75
C ILE A 121 -14.35 -1.50 -3.46
N VAL A 122 -13.33 -1.62 -4.29
CA VAL A 122 -13.00 -2.84 -5.03
C VAL A 122 -11.81 -3.52 -4.34
N GLY A 123 -12.07 -4.68 -3.75
CA GLY A 123 -11.15 -5.36 -2.83
C GLY A 123 -11.31 -4.88 -1.39
N VAL A 124 -11.92 -5.72 -0.53
CA VAL A 124 -12.23 -5.37 0.87
C VAL A 124 -11.41 -6.23 1.85
N GLY A 125 -10.10 -6.35 1.56
CA GLY A 125 -9.11 -6.94 2.45
C GLY A 125 -8.77 -6.01 3.62
N HIS A 126 -7.56 -6.10 4.16
CA HIS A 126 -7.12 -5.22 5.26
C HIS A 126 -7.21 -3.74 4.89
N VAL A 127 -6.69 -3.37 3.72
CA VAL A 127 -6.68 -1.99 3.24
C VAL A 127 -8.09 -1.50 2.96
N GLY A 128 -8.86 -2.22 2.12
CA GLY A 128 -10.24 -1.83 1.79
C GLY A 128 -11.14 -1.72 3.03
N SER A 129 -10.95 -2.57 4.05
CA SER A 129 -11.68 -2.46 5.32
C SER A 129 -11.27 -1.23 6.14
N SER A 130 -9.99 -0.82 6.10
CA SER A 130 -9.56 0.42 6.74
C SER A 130 -10.11 1.64 6.03
N VAL A 131 -10.09 1.64 4.69
CA VAL A 131 -10.72 2.67 3.86
C VAL A 131 -12.23 2.73 4.11
N GLU A 132 -12.92 1.60 4.22
CA GLU A 132 -14.36 1.55 4.56
C GLU A 132 -14.63 2.24 5.90
N ARG A 133 -13.85 1.93 6.95
CA ARG A 133 -14.02 2.57 8.27
C ARG A 133 -13.84 4.09 8.20
N MET A 134 -12.83 4.55 7.47
CA MET A 134 -12.57 5.97 7.25
C MET A 134 -13.74 6.64 6.51
N LEU A 135 -14.20 6.08 5.39
CA LEU A 135 -15.30 6.61 4.58
C LEU A 135 -16.63 6.68 5.34
N ARG A 136 -16.90 5.69 6.22
CA ARG A 136 -18.08 5.71 7.08
C ARG A 136 -18.05 6.91 8.05
N ARG A 137 -16.90 7.23 8.62
CA ARG A 137 -16.74 8.43 9.46
C ARG A 137 -16.95 9.71 8.67
N MET A 138 -16.56 9.75 7.40
CA MET A 138 -16.82 10.88 6.50
C MET A 138 -18.29 10.98 6.04
N GLY A 139 -19.17 10.05 6.44
CA GLY A 139 -20.58 10.06 6.06
C GLY A 139 -20.88 9.59 4.63
N CYS A 140 -19.94 8.93 3.97
CA CYS A 140 -20.11 8.43 2.60
C CYS A 140 -21.03 7.21 2.54
N ARG A 141 -21.76 7.07 1.42
CA ARG A 141 -22.40 5.81 1.04
C ARG A 141 -21.34 4.88 0.45
N ILE A 142 -21.38 3.60 0.82
CA ILE A 142 -20.33 2.65 0.43
C ILE A 142 -20.96 1.45 -0.27
N LEU A 143 -20.43 1.12 -1.45
CA LEU A 143 -20.66 -0.13 -2.15
C LEU A 143 -19.36 -0.95 -2.10
N ARG A 144 -19.45 -2.22 -1.71
CA ARG A 144 -18.32 -3.11 -1.53
C ARG A 144 -18.32 -4.19 -2.60
N HIS A 145 -17.21 -4.41 -3.27
CA HIS A 145 -17.02 -5.47 -4.24
C HIS A 145 -15.79 -6.32 -3.86
N ASP A 146 -16.03 -7.58 -3.51
CA ASP A 146 -14.98 -8.57 -3.18
C ASP A 146 -15.53 -9.99 -3.48
N PRO A 147 -15.46 -10.45 -4.75
CA PRO A 147 -15.98 -11.75 -5.14
C PRO A 147 -15.42 -12.93 -4.34
N PRO A 148 -14.11 -12.98 -3.99
CA PRO A 148 -13.60 -14.05 -3.12
C PRO A 148 -14.24 -14.09 -1.73
N ARG A 149 -14.57 -12.94 -1.13
CA ARG A 149 -15.28 -12.89 0.16
C ARG A 149 -16.74 -13.26 0.02
N GLN A 150 -17.40 -12.77 -1.02
CA GLN A 150 -18.78 -13.13 -1.34
C GLN A 150 -18.92 -14.65 -1.56
N ALA A 151 -17.98 -15.26 -2.28
CA ALA A 151 -17.98 -16.72 -2.52
C ALA A 151 -17.78 -17.54 -1.23
N ARG A 152 -17.19 -16.97 -0.17
CA ARG A 152 -17.13 -17.57 1.17
C ARG A 152 -18.38 -17.39 2.01
N GLY A 153 -19.44 -16.81 1.45
CA GLY A 153 -20.73 -16.58 2.12
C GLY A 153 -20.78 -15.31 2.98
N GLU A 154 -19.83 -14.39 2.83
CA GLU A 154 -19.90 -13.09 3.50
C GLU A 154 -20.87 -12.18 2.75
N GLU A 155 -21.72 -11.47 3.49
CA GLU A 155 -22.80 -10.65 2.92
C GLU A 155 -22.41 -9.18 2.73
N GLY A 156 -23.24 -8.45 1.98
CA GLY A 156 -23.15 -7.00 1.78
C GLY A 156 -22.14 -6.59 0.71
N PHE A 157 -21.79 -7.49 -0.19
CA PHE A 157 -21.06 -7.19 -1.42
C PHE A 157 -22.00 -7.02 -2.60
N VAL A 158 -21.57 -6.25 -3.58
CA VAL A 158 -22.29 -6.01 -4.84
C VAL A 158 -21.41 -6.43 -6.02
N ASP A 159 -22.02 -6.64 -7.17
CA ASP A 159 -21.30 -6.90 -8.41
C ASP A 159 -20.65 -5.62 -8.93
N LEU A 160 -19.66 -5.78 -9.81
CA LEU A 160 -18.91 -4.66 -10.39
C LEU A 160 -19.82 -3.72 -11.19
N GLU A 161 -20.89 -4.25 -11.80
CA GLU A 161 -21.92 -3.48 -12.51
C GLU A 161 -22.62 -2.46 -11.60
N GLU A 162 -22.90 -2.80 -10.35
CA GLU A 162 -23.48 -1.86 -9.38
C GLU A 162 -22.50 -0.73 -9.01
N ILE A 163 -21.19 -1.04 -8.95
CA ILE A 163 -20.14 -0.03 -8.79
C ILE A 163 -20.16 0.95 -9.98
N GLN A 164 -20.18 0.41 -11.21
CA GLN A 164 -20.20 1.21 -12.45
C GLN A 164 -21.43 2.10 -12.57
N LYS A 165 -22.58 1.66 -12.07
CA LYS A 165 -23.84 2.41 -12.14
C LYS A 165 -23.94 3.56 -11.13
N HIS A 166 -23.41 3.37 -9.92
CA HIS A 166 -23.82 4.19 -8.78
C HIS A 166 -22.71 5.02 -8.15
N CYS A 167 -21.43 4.70 -8.39
CA CYS A 167 -20.35 5.35 -7.66
C CYS A 167 -19.90 6.69 -8.25
N ASP A 168 -19.64 7.64 -7.37
CA ASP A 168 -19.02 8.93 -7.67
C ASP A 168 -17.49 8.82 -7.58
N VAL A 169 -17.00 7.88 -6.76
CA VAL A 169 -15.59 7.51 -6.61
C VAL A 169 -15.47 5.99 -6.62
N ILE A 170 -14.47 5.47 -7.30
CA ILE A 170 -14.11 4.04 -7.29
C ILE A 170 -12.67 3.94 -6.80
N THR A 171 -12.44 3.18 -5.73
CA THR A 171 -11.11 3.01 -5.14
C THR A 171 -10.71 1.53 -5.10
N LEU A 172 -9.50 1.24 -5.59
CA LEU A 172 -9.00 -0.12 -5.82
C LEU A 172 -8.03 -0.54 -4.71
N HIS A 173 -8.27 -1.71 -4.10
CA HIS A 173 -7.47 -2.28 -3.02
C HIS A 173 -7.32 -3.80 -3.16
N THR A 174 -7.27 -4.29 -4.40
CA THR A 174 -7.09 -5.70 -4.74
C THR A 174 -5.62 -6.10 -4.79
N PRO A 175 -5.26 -7.37 -4.53
CA PRO A 175 -3.98 -7.91 -4.96
C PRO A 175 -3.93 -7.96 -6.49
N LEU A 176 -2.72 -8.10 -7.06
CA LEU A 176 -2.56 -8.44 -8.47
C LEU A 176 -2.60 -9.96 -8.62
N THR A 177 -3.56 -10.46 -9.39
CA THR A 177 -3.67 -11.88 -9.77
C THR A 177 -3.90 -11.99 -11.27
N ARG A 178 -3.21 -12.94 -11.92
CA ARG A 178 -3.33 -13.17 -13.37
C ARG A 178 -4.18 -14.38 -13.70
N GLU A 179 -4.37 -15.25 -12.70
CA GLU A 179 -5.06 -16.53 -12.83
C GLU A 179 -6.08 -16.72 -11.71
N GLY A 180 -6.90 -17.77 -11.81
CA GLY A 180 -7.93 -18.11 -10.83
C GLY A 180 -9.31 -17.64 -11.25
N ALA A 181 -10.28 -17.77 -10.34
CA ALA A 181 -11.69 -17.47 -10.63
C ALA A 181 -11.97 -15.95 -10.77
N HIS A 182 -11.14 -15.11 -10.21
CA HIS A 182 -11.32 -13.65 -10.17
C HIS A 182 -9.97 -12.95 -10.43
N PRO A 183 -9.40 -13.02 -11.66
CA PRO A 183 -8.16 -12.34 -11.98
C PRO A 183 -8.36 -10.81 -11.89
N THR A 184 -7.32 -10.12 -11.44
CA THR A 184 -7.37 -8.66 -11.27
C THR A 184 -6.46 -7.90 -12.24
N PHE A 185 -5.63 -8.64 -12.99
CA PHE A 185 -4.82 -8.05 -14.05
C PHE A 185 -5.72 -7.42 -15.11
N HIS A 186 -5.54 -6.12 -15.37
CA HIS A 186 -6.33 -5.31 -16.28
C HIS A 186 -7.85 -5.45 -16.08
N MET A 187 -8.30 -5.66 -14.82
CA MET A 187 -9.74 -5.73 -14.56
C MET A 187 -10.45 -4.38 -14.75
N ILE A 188 -9.69 -3.27 -14.74
CA ILE A 188 -10.16 -1.94 -15.09
C ILE A 188 -9.62 -1.62 -16.48
N ASP A 189 -10.31 -2.10 -17.47
CA ASP A 189 -9.99 -2.02 -18.90
C ASP A 189 -10.95 -1.10 -19.66
N GLU A 190 -10.87 -1.09 -20.99
CA GLU A 190 -11.77 -0.32 -21.87
C GLU A 190 -13.22 -0.70 -21.67
N GLN A 191 -13.53 -1.99 -21.50
CA GLN A 191 -14.91 -2.47 -21.30
C GLN A 191 -15.48 -1.96 -19.96
N PHE A 192 -14.65 -1.96 -18.92
CA PHE A 192 -15.01 -1.38 -17.64
C PHE A 192 -15.37 0.11 -17.77
N PHE A 193 -14.54 0.91 -18.45
CA PHE A 193 -14.81 2.33 -18.64
C PHE A 193 -16.00 2.60 -19.53
N ASP A 194 -16.25 1.77 -20.53
CA ASP A 194 -17.41 1.91 -21.40
C ASP A 194 -18.74 1.62 -20.70
N ALA A 195 -18.73 0.74 -19.71
CA ALA A 195 -19.88 0.39 -18.91
C ALA A 195 -20.20 1.40 -17.77
N LEU A 196 -19.44 2.47 -17.62
CA LEU A 196 -19.70 3.49 -16.60
C LEU A 196 -20.96 4.30 -16.94
N HIS A 197 -21.91 4.39 -16.01
CA HIS A 197 -23.10 5.23 -16.12
C HIS A 197 -22.90 6.65 -15.57
N ARG A 198 -21.87 6.82 -14.76
CA ARG A 198 -21.45 8.11 -14.19
C ARG A 198 -20.02 8.41 -14.62
N ARG A 199 -19.55 9.58 -14.29
CA ARG A 199 -18.17 10.00 -14.50
C ARG A 199 -17.44 9.97 -13.15
N PRO A 200 -17.09 8.79 -12.61
CA PRO A 200 -16.48 8.72 -11.30
C PRO A 200 -15.05 9.29 -11.32
N VAL A 201 -14.50 9.53 -10.12
CA VAL A 201 -13.07 9.60 -9.89
C VAL A 201 -12.56 8.17 -9.67
N LEU A 202 -11.43 7.81 -10.30
CA LEU A 202 -10.74 6.54 -10.05
C LEU A 202 -9.55 6.76 -9.12
N ILE A 203 -9.42 5.93 -8.08
CA ILE A 203 -8.25 5.91 -7.19
C ILE A 203 -7.59 4.54 -7.27
N ASN A 204 -6.33 4.47 -7.71
CA ASN A 204 -5.55 3.25 -7.69
C ASN A 204 -4.37 3.38 -6.71
N ALA A 205 -4.50 2.75 -5.55
CA ALA A 205 -3.45 2.57 -4.55
C ALA A 205 -3.25 1.06 -4.23
N ALA A 206 -3.48 0.19 -5.24
CA ALA A 206 -3.38 -1.26 -5.15
C ALA A 206 -2.12 -1.79 -5.86
N ARG A 207 -2.22 -2.06 -7.16
CA ARG A 207 -1.14 -2.42 -8.10
C ARG A 207 -1.41 -1.75 -9.44
N GLY A 208 -0.35 -1.33 -10.13
CA GLY A 208 -0.47 -0.64 -11.42
C GLY A 208 -1.26 -1.44 -12.43
N GLU A 209 -0.86 -2.70 -12.62
CA GLU A 209 -1.44 -3.61 -13.60
C GLU A 209 -2.89 -4.06 -13.31
N VAL A 210 -3.51 -3.59 -12.25
CA VAL A 210 -4.97 -3.73 -12.04
C VAL A 210 -5.75 -2.86 -13.01
N VAL A 211 -5.15 -1.76 -13.45
CA VAL A 211 -5.69 -0.82 -14.42
C VAL A 211 -4.89 -0.89 -15.72
N ASP A 212 -5.55 -1.04 -16.85
CA ASP A 212 -4.95 -0.81 -18.16
C ASP A 212 -4.71 0.71 -18.33
N GLU A 213 -3.45 1.14 -18.30
CA GLU A 213 -3.10 2.56 -18.38
C GLU A 213 -3.45 3.18 -19.75
N ALA A 214 -3.48 2.41 -20.83
CA ALA A 214 -3.89 2.90 -22.14
C ALA A 214 -5.41 3.17 -22.17
N ALA A 215 -6.20 2.27 -21.61
CA ALA A 215 -7.64 2.45 -21.42
C ALA A 215 -7.94 3.63 -20.48
N LEU A 216 -7.18 3.78 -19.38
CA LEU A 216 -7.31 4.89 -18.44
C LEU A 216 -7.04 6.25 -19.13
N LYS A 217 -5.98 6.36 -19.93
CA LYS A 217 -5.68 7.59 -20.71
C LYS A 217 -6.83 7.93 -21.67
N THR A 218 -7.38 6.92 -22.33
CA THR A 218 -8.53 7.08 -23.22
C THR A 218 -9.76 7.54 -22.46
N ALA A 219 -10.05 6.95 -21.30
CA ALA A 219 -11.18 7.31 -20.46
C ALA A 219 -11.09 8.75 -19.90
N LEU A 220 -9.91 9.19 -19.52
CA LEU A 220 -9.64 10.58 -19.12
C LEU A 220 -9.88 11.54 -20.29
N LYS A 221 -9.31 11.26 -21.46
CA LYS A 221 -9.40 12.09 -22.67
C LYS A 221 -10.84 12.19 -23.20
N THR A 222 -11.60 11.12 -23.17
CA THR A 222 -12.99 11.08 -23.63
C THR A 222 -14.00 11.53 -22.58
N GLY A 223 -13.54 11.76 -21.35
CA GLY A 223 -14.38 12.19 -20.22
C GLY A 223 -15.29 11.09 -19.67
N LYS A 224 -14.98 9.81 -19.87
CA LYS A 224 -15.66 8.67 -19.21
C LYS A 224 -15.51 8.70 -17.71
N ILE A 225 -14.36 9.15 -17.22
CA ILE A 225 -14.11 9.46 -15.81
C ILE A 225 -13.81 10.95 -15.65
N ARG A 226 -13.99 11.45 -14.45
CA ARG A 226 -13.77 12.88 -14.14
C ARG A 226 -12.28 13.19 -14.02
N THR A 227 -11.57 12.37 -13.30
CA THR A 227 -10.11 12.39 -13.10
C THR A 227 -9.67 11.12 -12.40
N ALA A 228 -8.35 10.97 -12.14
CA ALA A 228 -7.81 9.85 -11.40
C ALA A 228 -6.78 10.29 -10.35
N VAL A 229 -6.59 9.45 -9.33
CA VAL A 229 -5.50 9.49 -8.35
C VAL A 229 -4.74 8.17 -8.46
N ILE A 230 -3.48 8.24 -8.85
CA ILE A 230 -2.66 7.04 -9.14
C ILE A 230 -1.42 7.05 -8.24
N ASP A 231 -1.34 6.06 -7.38
CA ASP A 231 -0.15 5.81 -6.55
C ASP A 231 0.71 4.68 -7.10
N THR A 232 0.08 3.72 -7.80
CA THR A 232 0.73 2.54 -8.38
C THR A 232 0.59 2.53 -9.89
N TRP A 233 1.69 2.25 -10.60
CA TRP A 233 1.80 2.40 -12.05
C TRP A 233 2.12 1.05 -12.71
N GLU A 234 1.67 0.85 -13.94
CA GLU A 234 1.84 -0.44 -14.64
C GLU A 234 3.32 -0.78 -14.90
N HIS A 235 4.13 0.24 -15.15
CA HIS A 235 5.53 0.05 -15.55
C HIS A 235 6.54 0.64 -14.55
N GLU A 236 6.26 0.52 -13.25
CA GLU A 236 7.20 0.99 -12.21
C GLU A 236 8.61 0.42 -12.41
N PRO A 237 9.66 1.24 -12.29
CA PRO A 237 9.68 2.66 -11.88
C PRO A 237 9.52 3.65 -13.05
N CYS A 238 9.29 3.18 -14.29
CA CYS A 238 9.19 4.00 -15.50
C CYS A 238 7.75 4.44 -15.72
N VAL A 239 7.32 5.51 -15.03
CA VAL A 239 5.94 6.01 -15.13
C VAL A 239 5.65 6.66 -16.48
N ASP A 240 4.44 6.44 -17.00
CA ASP A 240 3.96 7.14 -18.20
C ASP A 240 3.77 8.63 -17.90
N ARG A 241 4.59 9.48 -18.55
CA ARG A 241 4.58 10.93 -18.31
C ARG A 241 3.30 11.62 -18.81
N GLU A 242 2.67 11.08 -19.85
CA GLU A 242 1.40 11.61 -20.35
C GLU A 242 0.31 11.36 -19.32
N LEU A 243 0.22 10.13 -18.79
CA LEU A 243 -0.73 9.79 -17.74
C LEU A 243 -0.46 10.57 -16.46
N LEU A 244 0.81 10.69 -16.02
CA LEU A 244 1.20 11.48 -14.85
C LEU A 244 0.74 12.95 -14.96
N SER A 245 0.78 13.52 -16.16
CA SER A 245 0.31 14.88 -16.40
C SER A 245 -1.21 15.00 -16.40
N ALA A 246 -1.93 13.95 -16.79
CA ALA A 246 -3.38 13.95 -16.96
C ALA A 246 -4.15 13.66 -15.66
N VAL A 247 -3.54 12.97 -14.69
CA VAL A 247 -4.20 12.62 -13.41
C VAL A 247 -4.21 13.80 -12.43
N PHE A 248 -5.14 13.78 -11.49
CA PHE A 248 -5.22 14.80 -10.42
C PHE A 248 -4.03 14.70 -9.46
N LEU A 249 -3.74 13.50 -8.96
CA LEU A 249 -2.56 13.18 -8.16
C LEU A 249 -1.86 11.97 -8.76
N GLY A 250 -0.54 12.05 -8.91
CA GLY A 250 0.32 10.93 -9.27
C GLY A 250 1.46 10.82 -8.26
N THR A 251 1.54 9.72 -7.52
CA THR A 251 2.53 9.55 -6.45
C THR A 251 3.39 8.30 -6.66
N PRO A 252 4.61 8.24 -6.10
CA PRO A 252 5.56 7.19 -6.44
C PRO A 252 5.40 5.93 -5.56
N HIS A 253 4.19 5.33 -5.53
CA HIS A 253 3.85 4.10 -4.79
C HIS A 253 4.15 4.23 -3.28
N ILE A 254 3.59 5.27 -2.66
CA ILE A 254 3.87 5.63 -1.25
C ILE A 254 2.61 5.73 -0.39
N ALA A 255 1.44 5.38 -0.90
CA ALA A 255 0.20 5.43 -0.13
C ALA A 255 0.32 4.70 1.22
N GLY A 256 1.05 3.59 1.26
CA GLY A 256 1.33 2.81 2.45
C GLY A 256 2.60 3.21 3.24
N TYR A 257 3.23 4.36 2.96
CA TYR A 257 4.55 4.72 3.49
C TYR A 257 4.47 5.61 4.74
N SER A 258 3.79 5.19 5.79
CA SER A 258 3.91 5.84 7.11
C SER A 258 5.02 5.21 7.95
N ALA A 259 5.55 5.93 8.92
CA ALA A 259 6.45 5.39 9.92
C ALA A 259 5.75 4.37 10.84
N ASP A 260 4.46 4.57 11.08
CA ASP A 260 3.60 3.65 11.84
C ASP A 260 3.44 2.31 11.10
N GLY A 261 3.09 2.34 9.82
CA GLY A 261 2.99 1.14 8.98
C GLY A 261 4.32 0.38 8.90
N LYS A 262 5.43 1.11 8.75
CA LYS A 262 6.78 0.53 8.77
C LYS A 262 7.11 -0.13 10.12
N ALA A 263 6.80 0.52 11.25
CA ALA A 263 7.00 -0.04 12.58
C ALA A 263 6.10 -1.28 12.81
N ASN A 264 4.86 -1.25 12.34
CA ASN A 264 3.95 -2.39 12.38
C ASN A 264 4.51 -3.59 11.60
N GLY A 265 5.00 -3.39 10.37
CA GLY A 265 5.62 -4.43 9.56
C GLY A 265 6.82 -5.06 10.27
N THR A 266 7.72 -4.23 10.79
CA THR A 266 8.89 -4.69 11.57
C THR A 266 8.46 -5.51 12.78
N ARG A 267 7.50 -5.03 13.59
CA ARG A 267 7.00 -5.74 14.76
C ARG A 267 6.37 -7.09 14.38
N MET A 268 5.55 -7.12 13.33
CA MET A 268 4.89 -8.36 12.87
C MET A 268 5.91 -9.39 12.38
N ALA A 269 6.94 -8.98 11.64
CA ALA A 269 7.99 -9.86 11.17
C ALA A 269 8.78 -10.46 12.34
N LEU A 270 9.20 -9.64 13.31
CA LEU A 270 9.89 -10.11 14.52
C LEU A 270 9.03 -11.04 15.36
N GLN A 271 7.76 -10.72 15.56
CA GLN A 271 6.80 -11.59 16.27
C GLN A 271 6.59 -12.93 15.56
N ALA A 272 6.59 -12.95 14.23
CA ALA A 272 6.45 -14.18 13.47
C ALA A 272 7.66 -15.10 13.63
N VAL A 273 8.88 -14.53 13.54
CA VAL A 273 10.12 -15.27 13.83
C VAL A 273 10.12 -15.79 15.27
N ALA A 274 9.79 -14.93 16.24
CA ALA A 274 9.72 -15.35 17.65
C ALA A 274 8.74 -16.53 17.87
N ARG A 275 7.56 -16.46 17.29
CA ARG A 275 6.55 -17.55 17.38
C ARG A 275 7.05 -18.84 16.75
N HIS A 276 7.70 -18.76 15.59
CA HIS A 276 8.21 -19.94 14.89
C HIS A 276 9.25 -20.71 15.74
N PHE A 277 10.14 -19.98 16.40
CA PHE A 277 11.20 -20.57 17.23
C PHE A 277 10.82 -20.73 18.72
N GLY A 278 9.58 -20.45 19.10
CA GLY A 278 9.11 -20.59 20.49
C GLY A 278 9.80 -19.63 21.47
N THR A 279 10.28 -18.47 20.99
CA THR A 279 10.94 -17.44 21.81
C THR A 279 9.96 -16.32 22.15
N SER A 280 10.17 -15.64 23.30
CA SER A 280 9.40 -14.45 23.65
C SER A 280 9.92 -13.22 22.92
N PHE A 281 9.01 -12.35 22.48
CA PHE A 281 9.34 -11.06 21.91
C PHE A 281 8.41 -9.97 22.47
N SER A 282 8.98 -9.00 23.16
CA SER A 282 8.24 -7.92 23.82
C SER A 282 8.86 -6.52 23.58
N ALA A 283 9.91 -6.43 22.76
CA ALA A 283 10.54 -5.13 22.48
C ALA A 283 9.54 -4.17 21.83
N PRO A 284 9.48 -2.92 22.26
CA PRO A 284 8.71 -1.91 21.59
C PRO A 284 9.33 -1.61 20.21
N VAL A 285 8.51 -1.60 19.17
CA VAL A 285 8.88 -1.11 17.84
C VAL A 285 8.01 0.10 17.56
N LEU A 286 8.54 1.27 17.84
CA LEU A 286 7.82 2.53 17.76
C LEU A 286 8.42 3.44 16.69
N PRO A 287 7.59 4.13 15.92
CA PRO A 287 8.06 5.18 15.02
C PRO A 287 8.51 6.41 15.82
N PRO A 288 9.36 7.29 15.25
CA PRO A 288 9.78 8.54 15.91
C PRO A 288 8.58 9.47 16.13
N ALA A 289 8.65 10.28 17.18
CA ALA A 289 7.69 11.35 17.40
C ALA A 289 7.75 12.40 16.27
N LEU A 290 6.64 13.06 16.01
CA LEU A 290 6.65 14.23 15.13
C LEU A 290 7.28 15.42 15.86
N PRO A 291 8.04 16.29 15.16
CA PRO A 291 8.42 17.59 15.68
C PRO A 291 7.18 18.46 16.03
N ASP A 292 7.31 19.37 17.00
CA ASP A 292 6.20 20.23 17.42
C ASP A 292 5.70 21.16 16.30
N ASP A 293 6.60 21.58 15.39
CA ASP A 293 6.30 22.42 14.23
C ASP A 293 6.03 21.61 12.95
N TYR A 294 5.75 20.30 13.10
CA TYR A 294 5.56 19.43 11.95
C TYR A 294 4.43 19.90 11.06
N ALA A 295 4.73 20.00 9.77
CA ALA A 295 3.77 20.12 8.68
C ALA A 295 4.31 19.35 7.47
N TYR A 296 3.56 18.36 6.99
CA TYR A 296 4.01 17.52 5.88
C TYR A 296 4.27 18.33 4.60
N TYR A 297 3.40 19.31 4.33
CA TYR A 297 3.54 20.24 3.22
C TYR A 297 3.20 21.66 3.72
N PRO A 298 4.19 22.39 4.30
CA PRO A 298 3.95 23.70 4.89
C PRO A 298 3.43 24.71 3.85
N GLN A 299 2.59 25.65 4.32
CA GLN A 299 2.12 26.86 3.61
C GLN A 299 0.95 26.72 2.62
N ARG A 300 0.22 25.60 2.56
CA ARG A 300 -0.86 25.43 1.57
C ARG A 300 -2.28 25.47 2.12
N TYR A 301 -2.47 25.64 3.43
CA TYR A 301 -3.82 25.64 4.03
C TYR A 301 -4.10 26.91 4.80
N SER A 302 -5.31 27.45 4.58
CA SER A 302 -5.89 28.38 5.55
C SER A 302 -6.17 27.61 6.86
N PRO A 303 -5.83 28.18 8.04
CA PRO A 303 -6.22 27.58 9.32
C PRO A 303 -7.74 27.41 9.48
N GLN A 304 -8.54 28.13 8.69
CA GLN A 304 -10.00 28.05 8.68
C GLN A 304 -10.53 26.89 7.79
N HIS A 305 -9.66 26.22 7.04
CA HIS A 305 -10.08 25.06 6.23
C HIS A 305 -10.58 23.92 7.14
N PRO A 306 -11.76 23.32 6.88
CA PRO A 306 -12.36 22.33 7.79
C PRO A 306 -11.48 21.10 8.01
N TYR A 307 -10.58 20.80 7.08
CA TYR A 307 -9.65 19.67 7.14
C TYR A 307 -8.19 20.09 7.22
N ALA A 308 -7.92 21.32 7.70
CA ALA A 308 -6.55 21.87 7.77
C ALA A 308 -5.60 20.97 8.56
N GLU A 309 -6.06 20.42 9.69
CA GLU A 309 -5.23 19.56 10.53
C GLU A 309 -4.91 18.23 9.85
N LEU A 310 -5.90 17.60 9.20
CA LEU A 310 -5.68 16.37 8.42
C LEU A 310 -4.62 16.56 7.32
N LEU A 311 -4.75 17.64 6.55
CA LEU A 311 -3.83 17.94 5.46
C LEU A 311 -2.47 18.44 5.97
N ARG A 312 -2.40 19.03 7.15
CA ARG A 312 -1.13 19.36 7.82
C ARG A 312 -0.35 18.11 8.18
N HIS A 313 -1.03 17.04 8.64
CA HIS A 313 -0.41 15.75 8.92
C HIS A 313 0.02 15.02 7.66
N TYR A 314 -0.81 15.06 6.60
CA TYR A 314 -0.47 14.43 5.34
C TYR A 314 -1.17 15.07 4.13
N ASP A 315 -0.37 15.61 3.23
CA ASP A 315 -0.80 16.19 1.95
C ASP A 315 -0.06 15.53 0.77
N PRO A 316 -0.71 14.63 0.01
CA PRO A 316 -0.09 13.92 -1.10
C PRO A 316 0.31 14.81 -2.29
N ARG A 317 -0.09 16.10 -2.32
CA ARG A 317 0.39 17.03 -3.36
C ARG A 317 1.89 17.23 -3.32
N ARG A 318 2.51 17.19 -2.12
CA ARG A 318 3.97 17.21 -1.99
C ARG A 318 4.62 16.10 -2.81
N ASP A 319 4.11 14.87 -2.68
CA ASP A 319 4.66 13.71 -3.34
C ASP A 319 4.37 13.73 -4.84
N SER A 320 3.18 14.19 -5.22
CA SER A 320 2.77 14.35 -6.60
C SER A 320 3.58 15.44 -7.32
N ASP A 321 3.82 16.58 -6.67
CA ASP A 321 4.64 17.66 -7.22
C ASP A 321 6.09 17.19 -7.42
N ALA A 322 6.63 16.44 -6.44
CA ALA A 322 7.98 15.88 -6.53
C ALA A 322 8.12 14.87 -7.69
N LEU A 323 7.16 13.96 -7.85
CA LEU A 323 7.18 12.98 -8.95
C LEU A 323 7.01 13.66 -10.32
N ARG A 324 6.16 14.67 -10.43
CA ARG A 324 5.99 15.43 -11.68
C ARG A 324 7.23 16.21 -12.07
N ALA A 325 7.93 16.79 -11.08
CA ALA A 325 9.17 17.51 -11.32
C ALA A 325 10.29 16.57 -11.78
N HIS A 326 10.36 15.36 -11.22
CA HIS A 326 11.44 14.38 -11.42
C HIS A 326 10.91 12.96 -11.56
N PRO A 327 10.22 12.61 -12.67
CA PRO A 327 9.67 11.25 -12.85
C PRO A 327 10.73 10.14 -12.85
N GLU A 328 11.96 10.47 -13.28
CA GLU A 328 13.12 9.58 -13.27
C GLU A 328 13.61 9.20 -11.87
N ASP A 329 13.23 9.99 -10.86
CA ASP A 329 13.62 9.78 -9.45
C ASP A 329 12.63 8.90 -8.66
N PHE A 330 11.74 8.18 -9.32
CA PHE A 330 10.69 7.37 -8.70
C PHE A 330 11.21 6.52 -7.51
N GLU A 331 12.27 5.75 -7.72
CA GLU A 331 12.86 4.92 -6.67
C GLU A 331 13.51 5.73 -5.54
N ARG A 332 14.13 6.86 -5.86
CA ARG A 332 14.72 7.76 -4.85
C ARG A 332 13.64 8.40 -3.98
N LEU A 333 12.54 8.85 -4.58
CA LEU A 333 11.41 9.44 -3.86
C LEU A 333 10.77 8.44 -2.88
N ARG A 334 10.76 7.15 -3.23
CA ARG A 334 10.33 6.07 -2.32
C ARG A 334 11.36 5.75 -1.26
N GLY A 335 12.64 5.67 -1.66
CA GLY A 335 13.74 5.28 -0.76
C GLY A 335 13.98 6.29 0.36
N ASP A 336 13.99 7.57 0.00
CA ASP A 336 14.24 8.71 0.89
C ASP A 336 12.93 9.34 1.40
N TYR A 337 11.86 8.54 1.50
CA TYR A 337 10.53 9.03 1.84
C TYR A 337 10.52 9.77 3.20
N PRO A 338 9.94 10.98 3.26
CA PRO A 338 9.95 11.79 4.48
C PRO A 338 9.14 11.15 5.61
N LEU A 339 9.40 11.62 6.84
CA LEU A 339 8.63 11.19 8.00
C LEU A 339 7.15 11.54 7.81
N ARG A 340 6.31 10.52 7.81
CA ARG A 340 4.85 10.61 7.81
C ARG A 340 4.32 9.73 8.93
N ARG A 341 3.39 10.26 9.71
CA ARG A 341 2.70 9.52 10.78
C ARG A 341 1.24 9.33 10.42
N GLU A 342 0.68 8.20 10.85
CA GLU A 342 -0.77 7.99 10.80
C GLU A 342 -1.46 8.83 11.86
N MET A 343 -2.62 9.41 11.53
CA MET A 343 -3.46 10.03 12.56
C MET A 343 -4.10 8.93 13.40
N GLN A 344 -4.04 9.09 14.72
CA GLN A 344 -4.75 8.20 15.63
C GLN A 344 -6.26 8.36 15.41
N ALA A 345 -7.01 7.26 15.57
CA ALA A 345 -8.46 7.24 15.33
C ALA A 345 -9.27 8.28 16.15
N ASN A 346 -8.63 8.93 17.12
CA ASN A 346 -9.21 9.97 18.01
C ASN A 346 -8.82 11.40 17.63
N ASP A 347 -7.97 11.61 16.61
CA ASP A 347 -7.48 12.94 16.24
C ASP A 347 -8.42 13.62 15.22
N GLY A 348 -9.67 13.77 15.60
CA GLY A 348 -10.58 14.77 15.07
C GLY A 348 -11.17 14.51 13.68
N ILE A 349 -12.20 13.74 13.59
CA ILE A 349 -13.41 14.02 12.80
C ILE A 349 -14.60 13.95 13.71
#